data_8ba162502f4438c0c5c62d472e7864f3
#
_entry.id   8ba162502f4438c0c5c62d472e7864f3
#
_cell.length_a   1.000
_cell.length_b   1.000
_cell.length_c   1.000
_cell.angle_alpha   90.00
_cell.angle_beta   90.00
_cell.angle_gamma   90.00
#
_symmetry.space_group_name_H-M   'P 1'
#
loop_
_entity.id
_entity.type
_entity.pdbx_description
1 polymer ?
#
loop_
_entity_poly.entity_id
_entity_poly.type
_entity_poly.pdbx_seq_one_letter_code
_entity_poly.pdbx_strand_id
1 'polypeptide(L)'
;RPRTERRDLVTDIEHLNPGLAGLGRYEYGWSDADTAGSSARRGLNEDVVRNISGLKNEPQWMLDLRLKSLRLFDRKPMPTWGSDLSGIDFQNIKYFVRSTEKQATSWDDLPADIKNTFDRLGIPEAEKQRLIAGVAAQYESEVVYHQIREDLEEKGVIFVDTDTGLREHEDIFKEYFTSVIPAGDNKFASLNTAVWSGG
;
A
#
# COMPACT_ATOMS: atom_id res chain seq x y z
N ARG A 1 -5.35 11.06 27.10
CA ARG A 1 -6.72 11.58 27.26
C ARG A 1 -7.70 10.43 27.22
N PRO A 2 -8.74 10.40 28.06
CA PRO A 2 -9.68 9.27 28.13
C PRO A 2 -10.47 9.13 26.82
N ARG A 3 -10.83 7.88 26.51
CA ARG A 3 -11.53 7.44 25.28
C ARG A 3 -12.86 8.16 25.00
N THR A 4 -13.40 8.84 25.99
CA THR A 4 -14.65 9.62 25.93
C THR A 4 -14.51 10.93 25.16
N GLU A 5 -13.40 11.64 25.28
CA GLU A 5 -13.21 12.94 24.58
C GLU A 5 -13.05 12.83 23.05
N ARG A 6 -12.58 11.66 22.53
CA ARG A 6 -12.50 11.43 21.08
C ARG A 6 -13.86 11.17 20.42
N ARG A 7 -14.83 10.66 21.17
CA ARG A 7 -16.19 10.42 20.63
C ARG A 7 -16.92 11.73 20.38
N ASP A 8 -16.73 12.69 21.24
CA ASP A 8 -17.45 13.97 21.17
C ASP A 8 -16.95 14.86 20.01
N LEU A 9 -15.63 14.82 19.73
CA LEU A 9 -15.03 15.56 18.61
C LEU A 9 -15.46 15.05 17.23
N VAL A 10 -15.65 13.75 17.06
CA VAL A 10 -16.11 13.16 15.78
C VAL A 10 -17.58 13.55 15.52
N THR A 11 -18.41 13.53 16.56
CA THR A 11 -19.82 13.90 16.49
C THR A 11 -20.00 15.40 16.15
N ASP A 12 -19.11 16.26 16.65
CA ASP A 12 -19.12 17.70 16.33
C ASP A 12 -18.75 17.99 14.87
N ILE A 13 -17.82 17.24 14.28
CA ILE A 13 -17.40 17.40 12.86
C ILE A 13 -18.53 16.95 11.92
N GLU A 14 -19.24 15.88 12.22
CA GLU A 14 -20.39 15.40 11.44
C GLU A 14 -21.56 16.42 11.46
N HIS A 15 -21.76 17.14 12.57
CA HIS A 15 -22.75 18.21 12.67
C HIS A 15 -22.40 19.45 11.85
N LEU A 16 -21.10 19.75 11.73
CA LEU A 16 -20.60 20.91 10.96
C LEU A 16 -20.60 20.66 9.46
N ASN A 17 -20.52 19.40 9.03
CA ASN A 17 -20.53 19.04 7.62
C ASN A 17 -21.24 17.69 7.40
N PRO A 18 -22.55 17.70 7.09
CA PRO A 18 -23.34 16.49 6.86
C PRO A 18 -22.80 15.56 5.76
N GLY A 19 -21.99 16.10 4.82
CA GLY A 19 -21.32 15.30 3.79
C GLY A 19 -20.21 14.41 4.33
N LEU A 20 -19.82 14.59 5.60
CA LEU A 20 -18.83 13.76 6.29
C LEU A 20 -19.49 12.73 7.24
N ALA A 21 -20.82 12.70 7.29
CA ALA A 21 -21.55 11.75 8.11
C ALA A 21 -21.18 10.31 7.69
N GLY A 22 -20.69 9.52 8.65
CA GLY A 22 -20.24 8.14 8.41
C GLY A 22 -18.76 7.98 8.09
N LEU A 23 -18.02 9.03 7.71
CA LEU A 23 -16.58 8.93 7.45
C LEU A 23 -15.74 8.76 8.73
N GLY A 24 -16.28 9.13 9.89
CA GLY A 24 -15.63 8.98 11.20
C GLY A 24 -15.78 7.59 11.82
N ARG A 25 -16.64 6.74 11.25
CA ARG A 25 -16.82 5.35 11.64
C ARG A 25 -16.55 4.47 10.44
N TYR A 26 -15.47 3.74 10.50
CA TYR A 26 -15.29 2.62 9.59
C TYR A 26 -16.46 1.67 9.81
N GLU A 27 -17.41 1.66 8.88
CA GLU A 27 -18.73 1.01 9.03
C GLU A 27 -18.61 -0.48 9.34
N TYR A 28 -17.51 -1.08 8.91
CA TYR A 28 -17.26 -2.50 9.07
C TYR A 28 -16.53 -2.87 10.37
N GLY A 29 -15.83 -1.94 11.02
CA GLY A 29 -15.29 -2.07 12.40
C GLY A 29 -14.38 -3.25 12.66
N TRP A 30 -13.83 -3.88 11.63
CA TRP A 30 -12.90 -5.01 11.74
C TRP A 30 -11.50 -4.63 11.28
N SER A 31 -10.52 -5.29 11.84
CA SER A 31 -9.13 -5.27 11.40
C SER A 31 -8.62 -6.70 11.41
N ASP A 32 -7.73 -7.02 10.51
CA ASP A 32 -7.04 -8.30 10.55
C ASP A 32 -6.19 -8.41 11.81
N ALA A 33 -6.05 -9.63 12.32
CA ALA A 33 -5.23 -9.86 13.51
C ALA A 33 -3.78 -9.42 13.23
N ASP A 34 -3.14 -8.77 14.20
CA ASP A 34 -1.72 -8.33 14.09
C ASP A 34 -0.73 -9.52 13.96
N THR A 35 -1.25 -10.73 13.94
CA THR A 35 -0.54 -11.97 13.62
C THR A 35 -0.38 -12.20 12.11
N ALA A 36 -1.15 -11.50 11.26
CA ALA A 36 -0.94 -11.52 9.82
C ALA A 36 0.48 -11.04 9.50
N GLY A 37 1.22 -11.85 8.72
CA GLY A 37 2.63 -11.58 8.44
C GLY A 37 3.49 -11.57 9.70
N SER A 38 3.36 -12.57 10.56
CA SER A 38 4.12 -12.72 11.82
C SER A 38 5.64 -12.60 11.62
N SER A 39 6.15 -12.93 10.42
CA SER A 39 7.55 -12.76 10.02
C SER A 39 7.91 -11.31 9.63
N ALA A 40 6.93 -10.41 9.48
CA ALA A 40 7.17 -9.03 9.08
C ALA A 40 7.88 -8.26 10.22
N ARG A 41 9.00 -7.63 9.87
CA ARG A 41 9.77 -6.84 10.82
C ARG A 41 9.10 -5.50 11.10
N ARG A 42 9.13 -5.06 12.36
CA ARG A 42 8.71 -3.71 12.76
C ARG A 42 9.87 -2.74 12.70
N GLY A 43 9.51 -1.48 12.55
CA GLY A 43 10.43 -0.36 12.61
C GLY A 43 10.97 0.07 11.26
N LEU A 44 11.46 1.29 11.22
CA LEU A 44 12.02 1.93 10.04
C LEU A 44 13.54 2.04 10.19
N ASN A 45 14.28 1.15 9.54
CA ASN A 45 15.74 1.10 9.57
C ASN A 45 16.28 0.42 8.30
N GLU A 46 17.60 0.43 8.12
CA GLU A 46 18.26 -0.16 6.94
C GLU A 46 17.98 -1.66 6.79
N ASP A 47 17.92 -2.41 7.90
CA ASP A 47 17.68 -3.87 7.84
C ASP A 47 16.28 -4.18 7.32
N VAL A 48 15.27 -3.41 7.73
CA VAL A 48 13.90 -3.54 7.22
C VAL A 48 13.85 -3.20 5.74
N VAL A 49 14.47 -2.11 5.31
CA VAL A 49 14.52 -1.69 3.91
C VAL A 49 15.23 -2.73 3.03
N ARG A 50 16.36 -3.25 3.48
CA ARG A 50 17.09 -4.33 2.78
C ARG A 50 16.29 -5.63 2.73
N ASN A 51 15.56 -5.94 3.80
CA ASN A 51 14.69 -7.12 3.83
C ASN A 51 13.54 -7.00 2.83
N ILE A 52 12.88 -5.84 2.72
CA ILE A 52 11.84 -5.60 1.71
C ILE A 52 12.41 -5.82 0.32
N SER A 53 13.52 -5.15 -0.01
CA SER A 53 14.17 -5.26 -1.32
C SER A 53 14.58 -6.69 -1.65
N GLY A 54 15.13 -7.42 -0.67
CA GLY A 54 15.50 -8.83 -0.84
C GLY A 54 14.31 -9.75 -1.08
N LEU A 55 13.20 -9.58 -0.34
CA LEU A 55 11.97 -10.36 -0.54
C LEU A 55 11.32 -10.12 -1.91
N LYS A 56 11.51 -8.92 -2.46
CA LYS A 56 10.98 -8.51 -3.78
C LYS A 56 11.96 -8.82 -4.92
N ASN A 57 13.16 -9.32 -4.63
CA ASN A 57 14.23 -9.56 -5.60
C ASN A 57 14.54 -8.34 -6.48
N GLU A 58 14.60 -7.16 -5.86
CA GLU A 58 14.82 -5.91 -6.56
C GLU A 58 16.25 -5.76 -7.09
N PRO A 59 16.43 -5.05 -8.23
CA PRO A 59 17.77 -4.71 -8.71
C PRO A 59 18.48 -3.74 -7.75
N GLN A 60 19.81 -3.75 -7.76
CA GLN A 60 20.62 -2.96 -6.83
C GLN A 60 20.29 -1.45 -6.81
N TRP A 61 20.01 -0.86 -7.98
CA TRP A 61 19.67 0.57 -8.05
C TRP A 61 18.39 0.92 -7.27
N MET A 62 17.41 0.00 -7.21
CA MET A 62 16.19 0.19 -6.43
C MET A 62 16.51 0.14 -4.93
N LEU A 63 17.32 -0.81 -4.49
CA LEU A 63 17.80 -0.84 -3.10
C LEU A 63 18.55 0.46 -2.74
N ASP A 64 19.42 0.93 -3.63
CA ASP A 64 20.18 2.17 -3.42
C ASP A 64 19.24 3.39 -3.29
N LEU A 65 18.19 3.45 -4.12
CA LEU A 65 17.15 4.47 -4.04
C LEU A 65 16.39 4.41 -2.71
N ARG A 66 16.00 3.23 -2.27
CA ARG A 66 15.33 3.02 -0.97
C ARG A 66 16.19 3.48 0.20
N LEU A 67 17.45 3.08 0.23
CA LEU A 67 18.39 3.48 1.30
C LEU A 67 18.68 4.98 1.28
N LYS A 68 18.81 5.59 0.10
CA LYS A 68 18.90 7.04 -0.04
C LYS A 68 17.67 7.73 0.53
N SER A 69 16.48 7.18 0.24
CA SER A 69 15.20 7.74 0.71
C SER A 69 15.02 7.59 2.22
N LEU A 70 15.48 6.50 2.82
CA LEU A 70 15.54 6.34 4.27
C LEU A 70 16.40 7.44 4.92
N ARG A 71 17.60 7.71 4.38
CA ARG A 71 18.45 8.79 4.87
C ARG A 71 17.83 10.19 4.68
N LEU A 72 17.01 10.38 3.65
CA LEU A 72 16.25 11.61 3.46
C LEU A 72 15.14 11.73 4.51
N PHE A 73 14.44 10.63 4.80
CA PHE A 73 13.43 10.58 5.85
C PHE A 73 14.01 11.01 7.21
N ASP A 74 15.15 10.47 7.60
CA ASP A 74 15.79 10.79 8.89
C ASP A 74 16.12 12.28 9.02
N ARG A 75 16.55 12.91 7.93
CA ARG A 75 16.98 14.32 7.91
C ARG A 75 15.83 15.31 7.78
N LYS A 76 14.70 14.91 7.20
CA LYS A 76 13.57 15.83 6.98
C LYS A 76 12.74 16.00 8.26
N PRO A 77 12.33 17.23 8.58
CA PRO A 77 11.44 17.48 9.69
C PRO A 77 10.04 16.92 9.41
N MET A 78 9.27 16.69 10.46
CA MET A 78 7.85 16.44 10.34
C MET A 78 7.14 17.66 9.75
N PRO A 79 6.15 17.48 8.89
CA PRO A 79 5.28 18.57 8.46
C PRO A 79 4.61 19.24 9.66
N THR A 80 4.53 20.57 9.62
CA THR A 80 3.89 21.39 10.67
C THR A 80 2.53 21.92 10.26
N TRP A 81 2.09 21.59 9.05
CA TRP A 81 0.79 21.94 8.49
C TRP A 81 -0.14 20.72 8.50
N GLY A 82 -1.43 20.94 8.60
CA GLY A 82 -2.45 19.90 8.64
C GLY A 82 -2.68 19.36 10.07
N SER A 83 -3.06 18.10 10.17
CA SER A 83 -3.34 17.43 11.44
C SER A 83 -2.08 17.20 12.28
N ASP A 84 -2.25 17.05 13.60
CA ASP A 84 -1.17 16.68 14.50
C ASP A 84 -0.67 15.26 14.19
N LEU A 85 0.60 15.14 13.84
CA LEU A 85 1.29 13.91 13.47
C LEU A 85 2.23 13.40 14.59
N SER A 86 2.28 14.06 15.75
CA SER A 86 3.19 13.71 16.85
C SER A 86 2.95 12.33 17.43
N GLY A 87 1.75 11.77 17.24
CA GLY A 87 1.38 10.42 17.71
C GLY A 87 1.87 9.27 16.82
N ILE A 88 2.56 9.54 15.71
CA ILE A 88 3.04 8.48 14.82
C ILE A 88 4.35 7.89 15.36
N ASP A 89 4.30 6.61 15.75
CA ASP A 89 5.48 5.84 16.13
C ASP A 89 5.97 5.00 14.94
N PHE A 90 6.91 5.56 14.17
CA PHE A 90 7.50 4.91 13.01
C PHE A 90 8.26 3.61 13.35
N GLN A 91 8.65 3.41 14.60
CA GLN A 91 9.37 2.20 15.02
C GLN A 91 8.42 1.05 15.38
N ASN A 92 7.13 1.31 15.51
CA ASN A 92 6.12 0.30 15.82
C ASN A 92 5.24 -0.09 14.62
N ILE A 93 5.63 0.29 13.40
CA ILE A 93 4.88 -0.04 12.18
C ILE A 93 5.55 -1.22 11.48
N LYS A 94 4.75 -2.17 10.98
CA LYS A 94 5.16 -3.15 9.99
C LYS A 94 5.01 -2.53 8.60
N TYR A 95 6.11 -2.27 7.92
CA TYR A 95 6.10 -1.59 6.61
C TYR A 95 5.87 -2.52 5.43
N PHE A 96 6.03 -3.80 5.63
CA PHE A 96 5.80 -4.81 4.59
C PHE A 96 5.20 -6.06 5.20
N VAL A 97 4.03 -6.45 4.73
CA VAL A 97 3.32 -7.66 5.13
C VAL A 97 2.98 -8.44 3.86
N ARG A 98 3.56 -9.62 3.72
CA ARG A 98 3.24 -10.55 2.62
C ARG A 98 2.11 -11.45 3.07
N SER A 99 1.00 -11.40 2.35
CA SER A 99 -0.21 -12.19 2.65
C SER A 99 -0.27 -13.49 1.86
N THR A 100 0.38 -13.55 0.69
CA THR A 100 0.42 -14.73 -0.17
C THR A 100 1.83 -14.92 -0.75
N GLU A 101 2.23 -16.16 -1.03
CA GLU A 101 3.53 -16.43 -1.68
C GLU A 101 3.48 -16.24 -3.20
N LYS A 102 2.28 -16.30 -3.79
CA LYS A 102 2.05 -16.17 -5.24
C LYS A 102 0.78 -15.37 -5.50
N GLN A 103 0.80 -14.59 -6.59
CA GLN A 103 -0.40 -13.97 -7.13
C GLN A 103 -1.36 -15.04 -7.68
N ALA A 104 -2.65 -14.85 -7.44
CA ALA A 104 -3.68 -15.67 -8.05
C ALA A 104 -4.00 -15.15 -9.46
N THR A 105 -4.16 -16.04 -10.41
CA THR A 105 -4.62 -15.74 -11.78
C THR A 105 -6.11 -15.92 -11.92
N SER A 106 -6.76 -16.60 -10.97
CA SER A 106 -8.20 -16.73 -10.86
C SER A 106 -8.66 -16.24 -9.49
N TRP A 107 -9.82 -15.61 -9.45
CA TRP A 107 -10.46 -15.21 -8.19
C TRP A 107 -10.70 -16.39 -7.26
N ASP A 108 -10.96 -17.57 -7.84
CA ASP A 108 -11.21 -18.80 -7.09
C ASP A 108 -9.98 -19.32 -6.34
N ASP A 109 -8.80 -18.98 -6.81
CA ASP A 109 -7.53 -19.39 -6.22
C ASP A 109 -7.10 -18.51 -5.02
N LEU A 110 -7.82 -17.41 -4.76
CA LEU A 110 -7.54 -16.56 -3.60
C LEU A 110 -7.88 -17.27 -2.29
N PRO A 111 -7.06 -17.10 -1.23
CA PRO A 111 -7.39 -17.54 0.11
C PRO A 111 -8.76 -17.04 0.59
N ALA A 112 -9.45 -17.86 1.39
CA ALA A 112 -10.82 -17.57 1.81
C ALA A 112 -10.94 -16.31 2.68
N ASP A 113 -9.94 -15.99 3.48
CA ASP A 113 -9.88 -14.79 4.31
C ASP A 113 -9.78 -13.51 3.45
N ILE A 114 -8.99 -13.55 2.38
CA ILE A 114 -8.90 -12.45 1.41
C ILE A 114 -10.22 -12.29 0.66
N LYS A 115 -10.82 -13.38 0.16
CA LYS A 115 -12.15 -13.32 -0.47
C LYS A 115 -13.20 -12.71 0.46
N ASN A 116 -13.26 -13.18 1.69
CA ASN A 116 -14.20 -12.68 2.69
C ASN A 116 -14.00 -11.18 2.97
N THR A 117 -12.77 -10.71 2.94
CA THR A 117 -12.47 -9.28 3.11
C THR A 117 -13.05 -8.46 1.96
N PHE A 118 -12.82 -8.86 0.72
CA PHE A 118 -13.38 -8.18 -0.45
C PHE A 118 -14.91 -8.27 -0.50
N ASP A 119 -15.51 -9.40 -0.10
CA ASP A 119 -16.95 -9.56 -0.02
C ASP A 119 -17.58 -8.62 1.02
N ARG A 120 -16.93 -8.46 2.19
CA ARG A 120 -17.35 -7.49 3.21
C ARG A 120 -17.26 -6.04 2.75
N LEU A 121 -16.31 -5.72 1.87
CA LEU A 121 -16.18 -4.41 1.25
C LEU A 121 -17.23 -4.17 0.17
N GLY A 122 -18.10 -5.15 -0.12
CA GLY A 122 -19.16 -5.03 -1.12
C GLY A 122 -18.65 -4.98 -2.55
N ILE A 123 -17.49 -5.59 -2.84
CA ILE A 123 -16.96 -5.71 -4.19
C ILE A 123 -17.40 -7.05 -4.79
N PRO A 124 -18.57 -7.13 -5.43
CA PRO A 124 -19.08 -8.37 -5.99
C PRO A 124 -18.20 -8.84 -7.15
N GLU A 125 -18.05 -10.13 -7.28
CA GLU A 125 -17.29 -10.76 -8.37
C GLU A 125 -17.78 -10.32 -9.77
N ALA A 126 -19.09 -10.07 -9.92
CA ALA A 126 -19.68 -9.60 -11.17
C ALA A 126 -19.19 -8.19 -11.57
N GLU A 127 -18.82 -7.33 -10.64
CA GLU A 127 -18.24 -6.01 -10.96
C GLU A 127 -16.79 -6.14 -11.43
N LYS A 128 -16.04 -7.12 -10.92
CA LYS A 128 -14.66 -7.40 -11.32
C LYS A 128 -14.55 -7.88 -12.76
N GLN A 129 -15.52 -8.67 -13.23
CA GLN A 129 -15.61 -9.14 -14.62
C GLN A 129 -15.99 -8.05 -15.61
N ARG A 130 -16.57 -6.94 -15.15
CA ARG A 130 -17.02 -5.81 -15.98
C ARG A 130 -15.97 -4.72 -16.20
N LEU A 131 -14.83 -4.79 -15.55
CA LEU A 131 -13.77 -3.80 -15.75
C LEU A 131 -13.20 -3.92 -17.18
N ILE A 132 -13.22 -2.79 -17.88
CA ILE A 132 -13.07 -2.71 -19.34
C ILE A 132 -11.68 -3.14 -19.82
N ALA A 133 -10.63 -2.96 -19.00
CA ALA A 133 -9.24 -3.16 -19.42
C ALA A 133 -8.50 -4.26 -18.66
N GLY A 134 -8.83 -4.48 -17.41
CA GLY A 134 -8.19 -5.43 -16.54
C GLY A 134 -8.52 -5.15 -15.07
N VAL A 135 -8.13 -6.03 -14.17
CA VAL A 135 -8.32 -5.87 -12.73
C VAL A 135 -7.07 -6.32 -11.98
N ALA A 136 -6.70 -5.54 -10.99
CA ALA A 136 -5.72 -5.92 -9.98
C ALA A 136 -6.34 -5.73 -8.59
N ALA A 137 -6.12 -6.69 -7.69
CA ALA A 137 -6.53 -6.58 -6.31
C ALA A 137 -5.30 -6.64 -5.42
N GLN A 138 -5.17 -5.64 -4.56
CA GLN A 138 -4.12 -5.57 -3.55
C GLN A 138 -4.68 -5.92 -2.19
N TYR A 139 -3.93 -6.73 -1.44
CA TYR A 139 -4.21 -7.02 -0.05
C TYR A 139 -2.89 -6.93 0.73
N GLU A 140 -2.90 -6.17 1.82
CA GLU A 140 -1.68 -5.80 2.55
C GLU A 140 -0.64 -5.10 1.64
N SER A 141 0.56 -5.63 1.55
CA SER A 141 1.67 -4.97 0.86
C SER A 141 1.88 -5.44 -0.58
N GLU A 142 1.04 -6.33 -1.11
CA GLU A 142 1.25 -6.92 -2.43
C GLU A 142 -0.04 -7.06 -3.24
N VAL A 143 0.10 -7.08 -4.58
CA VAL A 143 -1.00 -7.46 -5.48
C VAL A 143 -1.20 -8.96 -5.37
N VAL A 144 -2.40 -9.37 -4.95
CA VAL A 144 -2.76 -10.78 -4.74
C VAL A 144 -3.49 -11.40 -5.93
N TYR A 145 -4.09 -10.57 -6.76
CA TYR A 145 -4.81 -10.99 -7.96
C TYR A 145 -4.60 -9.98 -9.08
N HIS A 146 -4.35 -10.48 -10.28
CA HIS A 146 -4.15 -9.67 -11.46
C HIS A 146 -4.72 -10.38 -12.70
N GLN A 147 -5.43 -9.65 -13.54
CA GLN A 147 -5.92 -10.11 -14.83
C GLN A 147 -6.02 -8.95 -15.81
N ILE A 148 -5.57 -9.15 -17.03
CA ILE A 148 -5.76 -8.25 -18.18
C ILE A 148 -6.55 -8.97 -19.25
N ARG A 149 -7.27 -8.22 -20.08
CA ARG A 149 -7.94 -8.76 -21.26
C ARG A 149 -6.91 -9.10 -22.35
N GLU A 150 -7.00 -10.31 -22.89
CA GLU A 150 -6.09 -10.81 -23.96
C GLU A 150 -6.04 -9.88 -25.17
N ASP A 151 -7.18 -9.31 -25.58
CA ASP A 151 -7.26 -8.42 -26.74
C ASP A 151 -6.53 -7.08 -26.53
N LEU A 152 -6.28 -6.67 -25.30
CA LEU A 152 -5.48 -5.49 -24.98
C LEU A 152 -4.00 -5.83 -24.89
N GLU A 153 -3.67 -6.99 -24.33
CA GLU A 153 -2.31 -7.49 -24.28
C GLU A 153 -1.74 -7.71 -25.69
N GLU A 154 -2.52 -8.32 -26.61
CA GLU A 154 -2.17 -8.43 -28.03
C GLU A 154 -1.92 -7.09 -28.73
N LYS A 155 -2.54 -6.01 -28.27
CA LYS A 155 -2.32 -4.63 -28.77
C LYS A 155 -1.15 -3.93 -28.09
N GLY A 156 -0.41 -4.62 -27.22
CA GLY A 156 0.75 -4.08 -26.52
C GLY A 156 0.43 -3.23 -25.28
N VAL A 157 -0.78 -3.34 -24.72
CA VAL A 157 -1.08 -2.72 -23.44
C VAL A 157 -0.37 -3.49 -22.33
N ILE A 158 0.42 -2.77 -21.55
CA ILE A 158 1.11 -3.30 -20.36
C ILE A 158 0.27 -2.93 -19.14
N PHE A 159 -0.24 -3.94 -18.45
CA PHE A 159 -0.95 -3.77 -17.17
C PHE A 159 -0.46 -4.86 -16.22
N VAL A 160 0.47 -4.50 -15.38
CA VAL A 160 1.18 -5.41 -14.47
C VAL A 160 1.33 -4.76 -13.10
N ASP A 161 1.55 -5.57 -12.07
CA ASP A 161 1.96 -5.06 -10.77
C ASP A 161 3.36 -4.42 -10.83
N THR A 162 3.66 -3.58 -9.86
CA THR A 162 4.93 -2.83 -9.86
C THR A 162 6.17 -3.72 -9.75
N ASP A 163 6.09 -4.89 -9.12
CA ASP A 163 7.21 -5.82 -9.01
C ASP A 163 7.53 -6.46 -10.37
N THR A 164 6.49 -6.83 -11.10
CA THR A 164 6.60 -7.34 -12.47
C THR A 164 7.09 -6.24 -13.40
N GLY A 165 6.52 -5.02 -13.30
CA GLY A 165 6.97 -3.87 -14.07
C GLY A 165 8.45 -3.55 -13.85
N LEU A 166 8.92 -3.63 -12.61
CA LEU A 166 10.34 -3.40 -12.28
C LEU A 166 11.27 -4.46 -12.89
N ARG A 167 10.82 -5.72 -12.98
CA ARG A 167 11.63 -6.81 -13.55
C ARG A 167 11.60 -6.87 -15.06
N GLU A 168 10.43 -6.69 -15.66
CA GLU A 168 10.19 -6.97 -17.08
C GLU A 168 10.20 -5.71 -17.94
N HIS A 169 9.97 -4.53 -17.34
CA HIS A 169 9.91 -3.23 -17.99
C HIS A 169 10.78 -2.20 -17.25
N GLU A 170 11.99 -2.62 -16.85
CA GLU A 170 12.90 -1.85 -15.99
C GLU A 170 13.18 -0.44 -16.53
N ASP A 171 13.37 -0.30 -17.84
CA ASP A 171 13.68 1.00 -18.47
C ASP A 171 12.52 1.98 -18.32
N ILE A 172 11.30 1.54 -18.58
CA ILE A 172 10.08 2.33 -18.38
C ILE A 172 9.92 2.68 -16.89
N PHE A 173 10.12 1.70 -16.03
CA PHE A 173 10.00 1.91 -14.60
C PHE A 173 11.00 2.96 -14.09
N LYS A 174 12.26 2.89 -14.50
CA LYS A 174 13.30 3.87 -14.16
C LYS A 174 12.98 5.29 -14.62
N GLU A 175 12.39 5.43 -15.80
CA GLU A 175 12.05 6.73 -16.39
C GLU A 175 10.98 7.45 -15.58
N TYR A 176 9.94 6.70 -15.12
CA TYR A 176 8.75 7.32 -14.52
C TYR A 176 8.73 7.24 -13.00
N PHE A 177 9.37 6.26 -12.39
CA PHE A 177 9.32 6.08 -10.93
C PHE A 177 9.95 7.27 -10.21
N THR A 178 9.21 7.89 -9.29
CA THR A 178 9.58 9.12 -8.56
C THR A 178 9.81 10.36 -9.42
N SER A 179 9.39 10.36 -10.68
CA SER A 179 9.56 11.51 -11.59
C SER A 179 8.61 12.67 -11.25
N VAL A 180 7.38 12.37 -10.82
CA VAL A 180 6.36 13.38 -10.47
C VAL A 180 6.54 13.86 -9.03
N ILE A 181 6.63 12.94 -8.08
CA ILE A 181 6.89 13.24 -6.67
C ILE A 181 8.27 12.64 -6.32
N PRO A 182 9.32 13.46 -6.33
CA PRO A 182 10.66 12.95 -6.01
C PRO A 182 10.75 12.53 -4.54
N ALA A 183 11.56 11.52 -4.27
CA ALA A 183 11.79 10.99 -2.92
C ALA A 183 12.22 12.07 -1.89
N GLY A 184 12.80 13.15 -2.37
CA GLY A 184 13.24 14.28 -1.55
C GLY A 184 12.20 15.38 -1.33
N ASP A 185 10.97 15.24 -1.80
CA ASP A 185 9.96 16.30 -1.69
C ASP A 185 9.66 16.63 -0.21
N ASN A 186 9.16 15.67 0.53
CA ASN A 186 8.88 15.83 1.96
C ASN A 186 9.21 14.54 2.74
N LYS A 187 9.02 14.55 4.07
CA LYS A 187 9.32 13.41 4.92
C LYS A 187 8.53 12.15 4.52
N PHE A 188 7.24 12.29 4.19
CA PHE A 188 6.40 11.15 3.81
C PHE A 188 6.67 10.66 2.38
N ALA A 189 7.06 11.53 1.45
CA ALA A 189 7.55 11.10 0.13
C ALA A 189 8.83 10.27 0.26
N SER A 190 9.73 10.68 1.16
CA SER A 190 10.93 9.91 1.49
C SER A 190 10.59 8.56 2.12
N LEU A 191 9.66 8.52 3.08
CA LEU A 191 9.16 7.28 3.69
C LEU A 191 8.56 6.36 2.65
N ASN A 192 7.63 6.87 1.84
CA ASN A 192 6.99 6.09 0.79
C ASN A 192 8.02 5.45 -0.15
N THR A 193 8.99 6.23 -0.63
CA THR A 193 10.02 5.69 -1.52
C THR A 193 10.93 4.67 -0.84
N ALA A 194 11.17 4.79 0.47
CA ALA A 194 11.98 3.83 1.22
C ALA A 194 11.30 2.46 1.39
N VAL A 195 9.96 2.43 1.56
CA VAL A 195 9.22 1.21 1.94
C VAL A 195 8.06 0.86 1.02
N TRP A 196 7.94 1.51 -0.15
CA TRP A 196 6.84 1.24 -1.07
C TRP A 196 6.73 -0.26 -1.39
N SER A 197 5.50 -0.73 -1.57
CA SER A 197 5.17 -2.09 -1.95
C SER A 197 3.77 -2.14 -2.54
N GLY A 198 3.52 -3.09 -3.43
CA GLY A 198 2.24 -3.21 -4.11
C GLY A 198 2.04 -2.15 -5.22
N GLY A 199 0.84 -2.16 -5.82
CA GLY A 199 0.42 -1.25 -6.89
C GLY A 199 0.52 -1.84 -8.27
#